data_d7987aa1e03e4ad0c4768ea4905449a9
#
_entry.id   d7987aa1e03e4ad0c4768ea4905449a9
#
_cell.length_a   1.000
_cell.length_b   1.000
_cell.length_c   1.000
_cell.angle_alpha   90.00
_cell.angle_beta   90.00
_cell.angle_gamma   90.00
#
_symmetry.space_group_name_H-M   'P 1'
#
loop_
_entity.id
_entity.type
_entity.pdbx_description
1 polymer ?
#
loop_
_entity_poly.entity_id
_entity_poly.type
_entity_poly.pdbx_seq_one_letter_code
_entity_poly.pdbx_strand_id
1 'polypeptide(L)'
;MNIVHIIGNGFDLNQGLPTSYAHFYEYYFQLIPKDGESDCIKRFRELLIEKLKNEPTEDWADLEKTMGKLTTEFDKVEDYVEAYIDVYSHLIEYLNMVYKHSEVQKFDNQEKTLFADLCQPWQHLTTADIRRLESIIPIREDYRVSIINFNYTDTIYRICDLSTKEGNAFTRTQYSTAFYDGCKHVHHTLAGNDIILGVDNAGQIDNTKFRDDERIQNYLIKPQTNSGMGTMVDNVCKSLIDNAHLICIYGMSIGHTDDTWWQAIGRHFGKNNKVCVLYFPFEKNIANLLPISYHLEWVNYKRHLMNMMGLKEQEPLQRIFVHFCNRPNYRNIFSNGKRSNLTDNFEDVMARFQKDGKIRKPVEKGNDRMSLKLMPPIDDTQFIKPKIYRERTINYALASTGIPQIKNN
;
A
#
# COMPACT_ATOMS: atom_id res chain seq x y z
N MET A 1 0.09 25.19 3.36
CA MET A 1 -0.21 23.88 3.99
C MET A 1 0.67 22.81 3.36
N ASN A 2 1.05 21.72 4.08
CA ASN A 2 1.83 20.61 3.53
C ASN A 2 0.99 19.32 3.57
N ILE A 3 0.91 18.64 2.43
CA ILE A 3 0.26 17.36 2.24
C ILE A 3 1.34 16.32 1.97
N VAL A 4 1.32 15.22 2.69
CA VAL A 4 2.23 14.09 2.47
C VAL A 4 1.40 12.85 2.15
N HIS A 5 1.60 12.31 0.95
CA HIS A 5 1.03 11.03 0.57
C HIS A 5 1.99 9.89 0.90
N ILE A 6 1.49 8.88 1.60
CA ILE A 6 2.17 7.62 1.84
C ILE A 6 1.50 6.58 0.96
N ILE A 7 2.23 6.09 -0.02
CA ILE A 7 1.70 5.23 -1.08
C ILE A 7 2.40 3.87 -1.02
N GLY A 8 1.60 2.80 -0.90
CA GLY A 8 2.09 1.43 -0.90
C GLY A 8 1.56 0.61 -2.06
N ASN A 9 1.82 -0.69 -2.00
CA ASN A 9 1.61 -1.63 -3.11
C ASN A 9 0.17 -1.69 -3.65
N GLY A 10 -0.83 -1.35 -2.84
CA GLY A 10 -2.20 -1.23 -3.31
C GLY A 10 -2.38 -0.20 -4.43
N PHE A 11 -1.47 0.77 -4.59
CA PHE A 11 -1.47 1.67 -5.73
C PHE A 11 -1.14 0.92 -7.03
N ASP A 12 -0.07 0.14 -7.05
CA ASP A 12 0.34 -0.65 -8.20
C ASP A 12 -0.74 -1.67 -8.61
N LEU A 13 -1.29 -2.38 -7.63
CA LEU A 13 -2.37 -3.33 -7.86
C LEU A 13 -3.61 -2.65 -8.47
N ASN A 14 -3.96 -1.46 -7.99
CA ASN A 14 -5.08 -0.68 -8.53
C ASN A 14 -4.83 -0.21 -9.97
N GLN A 15 -3.55 -0.06 -10.37
CA GLN A 15 -3.16 0.27 -11.75
C GLN A 15 -3.02 -0.98 -12.64
N GLY A 16 -3.27 -2.17 -12.10
CA GLY A 16 -3.23 -3.43 -12.84
C GLY A 16 -1.87 -4.13 -12.85
N LEU A 17 -0.90 -3.71 -12.01
CA LEU A 17 0.38 -4.39 -11.91
C LEU A 17 0.31 -5.50 -10.86
N PRO A 18 0.61 -6.76 -11.20
CA PRO A 18 0.59 -7.89 -10.25
C PRO A 18 1.85 -7.92 -9.37
N THR A 19 1.99 -6.90 -8.49
CA THR A 19 3.19 -6.68 -7.67
C THR A 19 3.07 -7.20 -6.23
N SER A 20 1.98 -7.91 -5.87
CA SER A 20 1.87 -8.46 -4.52
C SER A 20 2.82 -9.63 -4.28
N TYR A 21 3.22 -9.84 -3.03
CA TYR A 21 3.97 -11.04 -2.64
C TYR A 21 3.26 -12.35 -3.01
N ALA A 22 1.93 -12.34 -3.03
CA ALA A 22 1.14 -13.45 -3.49
C ALA A 22 1.42 -13.82 -4.95
N HIS A 23 1.43 -12.84 -5.86
CA HIS A 23 1.78 -13.05 -7.25
C HIS A 23 3.25 -13.51 -7.40
N PHE A 24 4.16 -12.93 -6.61
CA PHE A 24 5.55 -13.35 -6.58
C PHE A 24 5.70 -14.80 -6.14
N TYR A 25 4.98 -15.25 -5.12
CA TYR A 25 5.03 -16.65 -4.67
C TYR A 25 4.57 -17.63 -5.76
N GLU A 26 3.53 -17.29 -6.51
CA GLU A 26 3.09 -18.14 -7.62
C GLU A 26 4.18 -18.31 -8.69
N TYR A 27 4.95 -17.26 -8.95
CA TYR A 27 6.13 -17.34 -9.80
C TYR A 27 7.24 -18.17 -9.15
N TYR A 28 7.65 -17.82 -7.93
CA TYR A 28 8.82 -18.35 -7.25
C TYR A 28 8.72 -19.87 -6.99
N PHE A 29 7.53 -20.37 -6.67
CA PHE A 29 7.31 -21.79 -6.43
C PHE A 29 7.23 -22.64 -7.71
N GLN A 30 7.04 -22.02 -8.86
CA GLN A 30 7.06 -22.70 -10.15
C GLN A 30 8.44 -22.69 -10.81
N LEU A 31 9.44 -22.06 -10.19
CA LEU A 31 10.80 -22.03 -10.72
C LEU A 31 11.32 -23.46 -10.97
N ILE A 32 12.00 -23.61 -12.10
CA ILE A 32 12.72 -24.85 -12.41
C ILE A 32 14.04 -24.80 -11.64
N PRO A 33 14.32 -25.75 -10.73
CA PRO A 33 15.59 -25.79 -10.02
C PRO A 33 16.76 -25.83 -10.99
N LYS A 34 17.80 -25.07 -10.71
CA LYS A 34 19.03 -25.08 -11.50
C LYS A 34 19.88 -26.30 -11.13
N ASP A 35 20.62 -26.82 -12.09
CA ASP A 35 21.63 -27.87 -11.82
C ASP A 35 22.65 -27.28 -10.81
N GLY A 36 22.83 -28.00 -9.68
CA GLY A 36 23.72 -27.53 -8.62
C GLY A 36 23.13 -26.51 -7.65
N GLU A 37 21.81 -26.27 -7.69
CA GLU A 37 21.13 -25.43 -6.68
C GLU A 37 21.42 -25.97 -5.27
N SER A 38 21.84 -25.08 -4.35
CA SER A 38 22.23 -25.46 -3.00
C SER A 38 21.05 -25.98 -2.17
N ASP A 39 21.36 -26.79 -1.17
CA ASP A 39 20.32 -27.39 -0.32
C ASP A 39 19.68 -26.33 0.60
N CYS A 40 20.38 -25.26 0.96
CA CYS A 40 19.81 -24.17 1.75
C CYS A 40 18.73 -23.41 0.97
N ILE A 41 18.91 -23.16 -0.33
CA ILE A 41 17.88 -22.52 -1.19
C ILE A 41 16.66 -23.43 -1.30
N LYS A 42 16.85 -24.74 -1.58
CA LYS A 42 15.75 -25.71 -1.64
C LYS A 42 14.99 -25.75 -0.32
N ARG A 43 15.72 -25.83 0.80
CA ARG A 43 15.14 -25.87 2.15
C ARG A 43 14.34 -24.61 2.44
N PHE A 44 14.86 -23.43 2.12
CA PHE A 44 14.16 -22.17 2.33
C PHE A 44 12.85 -22.10 1.52
N ARG A 45 12.87 -22.54 0.26
CA ARG A 45 11.68 -22.60 -0.61
C ARG A 45 10.62 -23.54 -0.06
N GLU A 46 11.01 -24.73 0.43
CA GLU A 46 10.12 -25.68 1.09
C GLU A 46 9.47 -25.09 2.34
N LEU A 47 10.26 -24.43 3.18
CA LEU A 47 9.78 -23.77 4.40
C LEU A 47 8.78 -22.64 4.10
N LEU A 48 9.04 -21.83 3.05
CA LEU A 48 8.08 -20.83 2.60
C LEU A 48 6.76 -21.49 2.18
N ILE A 49 6.81 -22.55 1.39
CA ILE A 49 5.61 -23.29 0.95
C ILE A 49 4.86 -23.88 2.14
N GLU A 50 5.58 -24.50 3.08
CA GLU A 50 4.99 -25.09 4.28
C GLU A 50 4.31 -24.06 5.15
N LYS A 51 4.97 -22.92 5.38
CA LYS A 51 4.43 -21.82 6.18
C LYS A 51 3.14 -21.26 5.57
N LEU A 52 3.13 -21.05 4.27
CA LEU A 52 1.95 -20.58 3.55
C LEU A 52 0.78 -21.58 3.58
N LYS A 53 1.06 -22.88 3.63
CA LYS A 53 0.01 -23.91 3.77
C LYS A 53 -0.61 -23.94 5.17
N ASN A 54 0.21 -23.73 6.20
CA ASN A 54 -0.19 -23.90 7.58
C ASN A 54 -0.81 -22.62 8.18
N GLU A 55 -0.42 -21.45 7.67
CA GLU A 55 -0.93 -20.15 8.12
C GLU A 55 -1.61 -19.39 6.94
N PRO A 56 -2.79 -19.85 6.46
CA PRO A 56 -3.43 -19.25 5.27
C PRO A 56 -4.07 -17.89 5.55
N THR A 57 -3.96 -17.36 6.76
CA THR A 57 -4.53 -16.09 7.19
C THR A 57 -3.54 -14.93 7.06
N GLU A 58 -4.00 -13.73 7.18
CA GLU A 58 -3.48 -12.39 6.95
C GLU A 58 -1.95 -12.14 7.00
N ASP A 59 -1.19 -12.93 7.77
CA ASP A 59 0.27 -12.79 7.92
C ASP A 59 1.10 -13.36 6.74
N TRP A 60 0.53 -14.21 5.90
CA TRP A 60 1.26 -14.85 4.78
C TRP A 60 1.55 -13.89 3.62
N ALA A 61 0.80 -12.79 3.52
CA ALA A 61 1.04 -11.77 2.52
C ALA A 61 2.34 -10.99 2.77
N ASP A 62 2.92 -11.13 3.97
CA ASP A 62 4.11 -10.41 4.39
C ASP A 62 5.36 -11.30 4.27
N LEU A 63 5.96 -11.30 3.08
CA LEU A 63 7.24 -11.97 2.83
C LEU A 63 8.32 -11.51 3.82
N GLU A 64 8.36 -10.21 4.11
CA GLU A 64 9.37 -9.59 4.96
C GLU A 64 9.33 -10.15 6.38
N LYS A 65 8.13 -10.22 6.97
CA LYS A 65 7.93 -10.81 8.30
C LYS A 65 8.28 -12.31 8.31
N THR A 66 7.91 -13.03 7.25
CA THR A 66 8.21 -14.45 7.11
C THR A 66 9.71 -14.69 7.03
N MET A 67 10.45 -13.86 6.33
CA MET A 67 11.93 -13.93 6.29
C MET A 67 12.53 -13.77 7.68
N GLY A 68 12.07 -12.83 8.50
CA GLY A 68 12.52 -12.68 9.89
C GLY A 68 12.27 -13.92 10.74
N LYS A 69 11.11 -14.56 10.59
CA LYS A 69 10.75 -15.79 11.30
C LYS A 69 11.60 -17.00 10.85
N LEU A 70 11.83 -17.16 9.53
CA LEU A 70 12.57 -18.29 8.98
C LEU A 70 14.06 -18.30 9.36
N THR A 71 14.60 -17.24 9.94
CA THR A 71 15.96 -17.23 10.47
C THR A 71 16.21 -18.36 11.49
N THR A 72 15.17 -18.82 12.22
CA THR A 72 15.28 -19.94 13.19
C THR A 72 15.54 -21.30 12.57
N GLU A 73 15.25 -21.45 11.29
CA GLU A 73 15.38 -22.70 10.55
C GLU A 73 16.81 -22.97 10.02
N PHE A 74 17.73 -22.03 10.31
CA PHE A 74 19.12 -22.06 9.87
C PHE A 74 20.10 -22.00 11.03
N ASP A 75 21.08 -22.87 11.01
CA ASP A 75 22.16 -22.91 11.99
C ASP A 75 23.30 -21.93 11.64
N LYS A 76 23.51 -21.67 10.33
CA LYS A 76 24.59 -20.84 9.80
C LYS A 76 24.04 -19.61 9.11
N VAL A 77 24.67 -18.49 9.37
CA VAL A 77 24.34 -17.21 8.74
C VAL A 77 24.55 -17.28 7.23
N GLU A 78 25.61 -17.93 6.78
CA GLU A 78 25.97 -18.08 5.37
C GLU A 78 24.85 -18.75 4.58
N ASP A 79 24.30 -19.85 5.11
CA ASP A 79 23.22 -20.63 4.46
C ASP A 79 21.94 -19.78 4.36
N TYR A 80 21.62 -19.01 5.40
CA TYR A 80 20.48 -18.10 5.38
C TYR A 80 20.68 -16.93 4.39
N VAL A 81 21.86 -16.32 4.37
CA VAL A 81 22.18 -15.22 3.45
C VAL A 81 22.11 -15.68 1.99
N GLU A 82 22.60 -16.89 1.68
CA GLU A 82 22.49 -17.45 0.34
C GLU A 82 21.02 -17.60 -0.09
N ALA A 83 20.19 -18.14 0.80
CA ALA A 83 18.75 -18.29 0.54
C ALA A 83 18.04 -16.92 0.41
N TYR A 84 18.44 -15.94 1.23
CA TYR A 84 17.95 -14.55 1.13
C TYR A 84 18.28 -13.96 -0.24
N ILE A 85 19.51 -14.09 -0.70
CA ILE A 85 19.96 -13.56 -2.00
C ILE A 85 19.19 -14.21 -3.16
N ASP A 86 18.86 -15.49 -3.06
CA ASP A 86 18.05 -16.18 -4.07
C ASP A 86 16.63 -15.56 -4.16
N VAL A 87 15.94 -15.44 -3.04
CA VAL A 87 14.60 -14.80 -2.99
C VAL A 87 14.66 -13.36 -3.49
N TYR A 88 15.62 -12.58 -3.02
CA TYR A 88 15.83 -11.19 -3.40
C TYR A 88 16.03 -11.04 -4.91
N SER A 89 16.91 -11.86 -5.48
CA SER A 89 17.23 -11.82 -6.91
C SER A 89 16.02 -12.19 -7.77
N HIS A 90 15.27 -13.20 -7.36
CA HIS A 90 14.05 -13.61 -8.06
C HIS A 90 12.91 -12.62 -7.89
N LEU A 91 12.81 -11.92 -6.76
CA LEU A 91 11.84 -10.84 -6.58
C LEU A 91 12.12 -9.68 -7.54
N ILE A 92 13.38 -9.25 -7.66
CA ILE A 92 13.78 -8.22 -8.64
C ILE A 92 13.47 -8.69 -10.07
N GLU A 93 13.81 -9.93 -10.40
CA GLU A 93 13.53 -10.49 -11.73
C GLU A 93 12.03 -10.48 -12.06
N TYR A 94 11.21 -10.93 -11.11
CA TYR A 94 9.76 -10.94 -11.24
C TYR A 94 9.19 -9.53 -11.42
N LEU A 95 9.55 -8.61 -10.53
CA LEU A 95 9.05 -7.24 -10.58
C LEU A 95 9.52 -6.50 -11.85
N ASN A 96 10.73 -6.74 -12.34
CA ASN A 96 11.19 -6.18 -13.62
C ASN A 96 10.34 -6.70 -14.79
N MET A 97 9.98 -7.99 -14.80
CA MET A 97 9.10 -8.57 -15.82
C MET A 97 7.71 -7.93 -15.77
N VAL A 98 7.14 -7.81 -14.57
CA VAL A 98 5.86 -7.11 -14.33
C VAL A 98 5.95 -5.67 -14.84
N TYR A 99 6.93 -4.92 -14.39
CA TYR A 99 7.08 -3.50 -14.70
C TYR A 99 7.27 -3.23 -16.21
N LYS A 100 8.00 -4.12 -16.89
CA LYS A 100 8.29 -3.99 -18.33
C LYS A 100 7.11 -4.38 -19.22
N HIS A 101 6.32 -5.37 -18.82
CA HIS A 101 5.36 -6.01 -19.71
C HIS A 101 3.90 -5.81 -19.33
N SER A 102 3.59 -5.43 -18.09
CA SER A 102 2.22 -5.14 -17.73
C SER A 102 1.72 -3.85 -18.37
N GLU A 103 0.53 -3.90 -18.90
CA GLU A 103 -0.17 -2.71 -19.37
C GLU A 103 -0.70 -1.94 -18.15
N VAL A 104 -0.11 -0.80 -17.89
CA VAL A 104 -0.71 0.18 -16.98
C VAL A 104 -1.96 0.73 -17.65
N GLN A 105 -3.07 0.75 -16.95
CA GLN A 105 -4.30 1.29 -17.49
C GLN A 105 -4.08 2.72 -17.97
N LYS A 106 -4.14 2.93 -19.28
CA LYS A 106 -4.11 4.26 -19.87
C LYS A 106 -5.46 4.92 -19.73
N PHE A 107 -5.45 6.14 -19.26
CA PHE A 107 -6.66 6.92 -19.00
C PHE A 107 -6.78 8.06 -20.01
N ASP A 108 -7.93 8.26 -20.58
CA ASP A 108 -8.25 9.54 -21.19
C ASP A 108 -8.31 10.59 -20.07
N ASN A 109 -7.45 11.60 -20.13
CA ASN A 109 -7.28 12.61 -19.07
C ASN A 109 -6.79 12.09 -17.70
N GLN A 110 -6.06 11.01 -17.67
CA GLN A 110 -5.52 10.35 -16.48
C GLN A 110 -4.77 11.32 -15.56
N GLU A 111 -3.88 12.11 -16.14
CA GLU A 111 -3.08 13.08 -15.43
C GLU A 111 -3.96 14.01 -14.57
N LYS A 112 -5.03 14.57 -15.15
CA LYS A 112 -5.93 15.48 -14.44
C LYS A 112 -6.63 14.82 -13.24
N THR A 113 -7.05 13.57 -13.39
CA THR A 113 -7.77 12.84 -12.33
C THR A 113 -6.83 12.50 -11.19
N LEU A 114 -5.64 12.00 -11.50
CA LEU A 114 -4.64 11.63 -10.51
C LEU A 114 -4.10 12.87 -9.77
N PHE A 115 -3.88 13.97 -10.50
CA PHE A 115 -3.50 15.24 -9.91
C PHE A 115 -4.58 15.81 -8.98
N ALA A 116 -5.84 15.70 -9.36
CA ALA A 116 -6.93 16.09 -8.49
C ALA A 116 -6.93 15.30 -7.17
N ASP A 117 -6.70 13.98 -7.26
CA ASP A 117 -6.63 13.11 -6.08
C ASP A 117 -5.42 13.41 -5.20
N LEU A 118 -4.25 13.67 -5.79
CA LEU A 118 -3.06 14.09 -5.04
C LEU A 118 -3.22 15.46 -4.40
N CYS A 119 -3.82 16.40 -5.12
CA CYS A 119 -3.97 17.77 -4.66
C CYS A 119 -5.13 17.97 -3.69
N GLN A 120 -6.23 17.25 -3.87
CA GLN A 120 -7.46 17.39 -3.09
C GLN A 120 -8.01 16.04 -2.61
N PRO A 121 -7.24 15.26 -1.83
CA PRO A 121 -7.67 13.93 -1.40
C PRO A 121 -8.95 13.94 -0.58
N TRP A 122 -9.28 15.07 0.05
CA TRP A 122 -10.51 15.25 0.82
C TRP A 122 -11.80 15.24 -0.02
N GLN A 123 -11.73 15.40 -1.36
CA GLN A 123 -12.91 15.32 -2.22
C GLN A 123 -13.64 13.96 -2.16
N HIS A 124 -12.97 12.93 -1.63
CA HIS A 124 -13.54 11.61 -1.41
C HIS A 124 -14.28 11.48 -0.06
N LEU A 125 -14.15 12.45 0.82
CA LEU A 125 -14.82 12.45 2.12
C LEU A 125 -16.29 12.90 2.02
N THR A 126 -17.06 12.61 3.07
CA THR A 126 -18.41 13.16 3.20
C THR A 126 -18.35 14.68 3.41
N THR A 127 -19.42 15.39 3.06
CA THR A 127 -19.50 16.84 3.31
C THR A 127 -19.29 17.20 4.79
N ALA A 128 -19.75 16.35 5.71
CA ALA A 128 -19.56 16.54 7.14
C ALA A 128 -18.08 16.42 7.54
N ASP A 129 -17.39 15.41 6.97
CA ASP A 129 -15.96 15.20 7.21
C ASP A 129 -15.11 16.32 6.60
N ILE A 130 -15.45 16.80 5.40
CA ILE A 130 -14.77 17.96 4.79
C ILE A 130 -14.90 19.19 5.69
N ARG A 131 -16.08 19.52 6.19
CA ARG A 131 -16.28 20.64 7.11
C ARG A 131 -15.46 20.50 8.39
N ARG A 132 -15.39 19.27 8.93
CA ARG A 132 -14.56 18.98 10.09
C ARG A 132 -13.07 19.16 9.77
N LEU A 133 -12.60 18.66 8.62
CA LEU A 133 -11.24 18.85 8.16
C LEU A 133 -10.90 20.33 8.01
N GLU A 134 -11.77 21.13 7.36
CA GLU A 134 -11.64 22.59 7.19
C GLU A 134 -11.54 23.34 8.52
N SER A 135 -12.18 22.84 9.58
CA SER A 135 -12.09 23.45 10.91
C SER A 135 -10.73 23.22 11.61
N ILE A 136 -9.92 22.29 11.11
CA ILE A 136 -8.65 21.90 11.72
C ILE A 136 -7.47 22.41 10.87
N ILE A 137 -7.52 22.26 9.55
CA ILE A 137 -6.44 22.63 8.63
C ILE A 137 -6.94 23.51 7.48
N PRO A 138 -6.09 24.44 6.98
CA PRO A 138 -6.48 25.44 5.97
C PRO A 138 -6.45 24.86 4.55
N ILE A 139 -7.44 24.03 4.17
CA ILE A 139 -7.48 23.37 2.84
C ILE A 139 -7.75 24.32 1.66
N ARG A 140 -8.03 25.60 1.91
CA ARG A 140 -8.26 26.63 0.88
C ARG A 140 -7.07 27.56 0.65
N GLU A 141 -5.94 27.32 1.31
CA GLU A 141 -4.70 28.05 1.09
C GLU A 141 -3.80 27.29 0.10
N ASP A 142 -2.77 27.96 -0.38
CA ASP A 142 -1.72 27.31 -1.17
C ASP A 142 -1.05 26.18 -0.39
N TYR A 143 -0.72 25.11 -1.06
CA TYR A 143 -0.16 23.91 -0.42
C TYR A 143 0.89 23.20 -1.26
N ARG A 144 1.74 22.45 -0.57
CA ARG A 144 2.76 21.61 -1.13
C ARG A 144 2.39 20.16 -0.98
N VAL A 145 2.65 19.39 -2.02
CA VAL A 145 2.35 17.95 -2.08
C VAL A 145 3.65 17.18 -2.23
N SER A 146 3.94 16.32 -1.26
CA SER A 146 5.07 15.39 -1.29
C SER A 146 4.57 13.95 -1.27
N ILE A 147 5.32 13.05 -1.88
CA ILE A 147 5.01 11.62 -1.90
C ILE A 147 6.13 10.84 -1.23
N ILE A 148 5.78 9.98 -0.27
CA ILE A 148 6.62 8.94 0.29
C ILE A 148 6.12 7.62 -0.29
N ASN A 149 6.91 7.00 -1.16
CA ASN A 149 6.53 5.81 -1.91
C ASN A 149 7.24 4.59 -1.34
N PHE A 150 6.45 3.58 -0.97
CA PHE A 150 6.92 2.29 -0.46
C PHE A 150 7.03 1.23 -1.55
N ASN A 151 6.58 1.54 -2.78
CA ASN A 151 6.65 0.62 -3.90
C ASN A 151 8.06 0.57 -4.48
N TYR A 152 8.46 -0.60 -4.94
CA TYR A 152 9.70 -0.81 -5.69
C TYR A 152 9.63 -0.27 -7.13
N THR A 153 8.43 0.12 -7.59
CA THR A 153 8.17 0.58 -8.96
C THR A 153 8.00 2.08 -9.02
N ASP A 154 8.27 2.65 -10.18
CA ASP A 154 8.02 4.06 -10.50
C ASP A 154 6.65 4.28 -11.15
N THR A 155 5.66 3.45 -10.82
CA THR A 155 4.35 3.46 -11.48
C THR A 155 3.70 4.84 -11.48
N ILE A 156 3.78 5.55 -10.37
CA ILE A 156 3.20 6.91 -10.27
C ILE A 156 3.87 7.89 -11.23
N TYR A 157 5.18 7.76 -11.48
CA TYR A 157 5.90 8.56 -12.47
C TYR A 157 5.50 8.19 -13.90
N ARG A 158 5.35 6.88 -14.19
CA ARG A 158 4.90 6.41 -15.50
C ARG A 158 3.55 6.97 -15.91
N ILE A 159 2.68 7.12 -14.91
CA ILE A 159 1.31 7.59 -15.13
C ILE A 159 1.27 9.09 -15.36
N CYS A 160 2.07 9.87 -14.65
CA CYS A 160 1.88 11.32 -14.52
C CYS A 160 3.05 12.17 -14.99
N ASP A 161 4.16 11.57 -15.42
CA ASP A 161 5.39 12.31 -15.71
C ASP A 161 5.74 13.33 -14.60
N LEU A 162 5.69 12.86 -13.36
CA LEU A 162 5.90 13.73 -12.18
C LEU A 162 7.29 14.36 -12.12
N SER A 163 8.28 13.75 -12.79
CA SER A 163 9.65 14.26 -12.82
C SER A 163 9.75 15.67 -13.41
N THR A 164 8.88 15.98 -14.37
CA THR A 164 8.84 17.32 -15.01
C THR A 164 8.07 18.36 -14.18
N LYS A 165 7.40 17.93 -13.11
CA LYS A 165 6.51 18.77 -12.29
C LYS A 165 7.16 19.21 -10.97
N GLU A 166 8.28 18.63 -10.57
CA GLU A 166 8.92 18.95 -9.29
C GLU A 166 9.26 20.44 -9.18
N GLY A 167 8.90 21.05 -8.05
CA GLY A 167 9.07 22.49 -7.80
C GLY A 167 8.09 23.41 -8.51
N ASN A 168 7.24 22.89 -9.40
CA ASN A 168 6.30 23.67 -10.18
C ASN A 168 4.87 23.60 -9.63
N ALA A 169 4.04 24.57 -10.08
CA ALA A 169 2.61 24.53 -9.80
C ALA A 169 1.98 23.32 -10.47
N PHE A 170 1.38 22.46 -9.67
CA PHE A 170 0.78 21.20 -10.09
C PHE A 170 -0.63 21.41 -10.63
N THR A 171 -1.41 22.23 -9.93
CA THR A 171 -2.74 22.66 -10.34
C THR A 171 -3.10 23.96 -9.67
N ARG A 172 -4.05 24.68 -10.26
CA ARG A 172 -4.67 25.88 -9.69
C ARG A 172 -6.16 25.68 -9.58
N THR A 173 -6.70 26.00 -8.41
CA THR A 173 -8.13 26.17 -8.19
C THR A 173 -8.45 27.66 -8.11
N GLN A 174 -9.73 28.00 -7.93
CA GLN A 174 -10.14 29.38 -7.69
C GLN A 174 -9.54 29.98 -6.41
N TYR A 175 -9.17 29.13 -5.42
CA TYR A 175 -8.78 29.56 -4.08
C TYR A 175 -7.35 29.20 -3.70
N SER A 176 -6.71 28.27 -4.40
CA SER A 176 -5.40 27.74 -3.99
C SER A 176 -4.57 27.23 -5.17
N THR A 177 -3.27 27.27 -5.00
CA THR A 177 -2.28 26.65 -5.90
C THR A 177 -1.62 25.48 -5.16
N ALA A 178 -1.54 24.33 -5.82
CA ALA A 178 -0.78 23.20 -5.34
C ALA A 178 0.59 23.13 -6.04
N PHE A 179 1.64 22.95 -5.25
CA PHE A 179 3.00 22.76 -5.71
C PHE A 179 3.43 21.33 -5.42
N TYR A 180 4.14 20.68 -6.35
CA TYR A 180 4.69 19.36 -6.16
C TYR A 180 6.15 19.43 -5.68
N ASP A 181 6.44 18.82 -4.54
CA ASP A 181 7.77 18.84 -3.90
C ASP A 181 8.56 17.52 -4.11
N GLY A 182 8.07 16.64 -4.94
CA GLY A 182 8.76 15.41 -5.31
C GLY A 182 8.25 14.15 -4.61
N CYS A 183 8.83 13.01 -5.01
CA CYS A 183 8.57 11.69 -4.47
C CYS A 183 9.87 11.09 -3.94
N LYS A 184 9.79 10.45 -2.78
CA LYS A 184 10.90 9.74 -2.14
C LYS A 184 10.54 8.27 -2.00
N HIS A 185 11.40 7.39 -2.49
CA HIS A 185 11.25 5.93 -2.38
C HIS A 185 12.02 5.44 -1.17
N VAL A 186 11.29 4.95 -0.15
CA VAL A 186 11.91 4.50 1.11
C VAL A 186 12.53 3.12 1.01
N HIS A 187 12.07 2.31 0.05
CA HIS A 187 12.59 0.96 -0.21
C HIS A 187 13.39 0.89 -1.52
N HIS A 188 13.87 2.02 -2.01
CA HIS A 188 14.52 2.17 -3.31
C HIS A 188 13.64 1.73 -4.49
N THR A 189 14.22 1.57 -5.69
CA THR A 189 13.45 1.24 -6.90
C THR A 189 14.15 0.23 -7.79
N LEU A 190 13.39 -0.43 -8.62
CA LEU A 190 13.91 -1.35 -9.64
C LEU A 190 14.90 -0.69 -10.62
N ALA A 191 14.84 0.62 -10.82
CA ALA A 191 15.75 1.33 -11.72
C ALA A 191 17.22 1.22 -11.28
N GLY A 192 17.47 1.14 -9.96
CA GLY A 192 18.80 0.93 -9.39
C GLY A 192 19.19 -0.54 -9.24
N ASN A 193 18.26 -1.48 -9.38
CA ASN A 193 18.39 -2.90 -8.99
C ASN A 193 18.82 -3.09 -7.52
N ASP A 194 18.48 -2.16 -6.65
CA ASP A 194 18.92 -2.09 -5.26
C ASP A 194 17.74 -1.89 -4.28
N ILE A 195 16.66 -2.64 -4.50
CA ILE A 195 15.48 -2.60 -3.61
C ILE A 195 15.87 -3.01 -2.19
N ILE A 196 15.12 -2.54 -1.21
CA ILE A 196 15.31 -2.90 0.20
C ILE A 196 14.16 -3.80 0.65
N LEU A 197 14.49 -5.06 0.90
CA LEU A 197 13.57 -6.09 1.35
C LEU A 197 13.97 -6.54 2.76
N GLY A 198 13.05 -6.50 3.72
CA GLY A 198 13.34 -6.98 5.06
C GLY A 198 12.40 -6.44 6.13
N VAL A 199 12.83 -6.57 7.36
CA VAL A 199 12.09 -6.19 8.57
C VAL A 199 12.44 -4.77 9.02
N ASP A 200 11.63 -4.19 9.90
CA ASP A 200 11.84 -2.84 10.42
C ASP A 200 12.95 -2.76 11.49
N ASN A 201 13.08 -3.82 12.31
CA ASN A 201 14.04 -3.83 13.42
C ASN A 201 14.47 -5.24 13.82
N ALA A 202 15.56 -5.33 14.60
CA ALA A 202 16.14 -6.60 15.05
C ALA A 202 15.17 -7.46 15.89
N GLY A 203 14.18 -6.86 16.55
CA GLY A 203 13.16 -7.60 17.32
C GLY A 203 12.26 -8.49 16.46
N GLN A 204 12.23 -8.26 15.14
CA GLN A 204 11.47 -9.06 14.17
C GLN A 204 12.29 -10.21 13.56
N ILE A 205 13.53 -10.40 14.01
CA ILE A 205 14.41 -11.53 13.68
C ILE A 205 14.29 -12.55 14.81
N ASP A 206 13.68 -13.71 14.55
CA ASP A 206 13.36 -14.69 15.62
C ASP A 206 14.60 -15.45 16.09
N ASN A 207 15.60 -15.67 15.25
CA ASN A 207 16.87 -16.29 15.65
C ASN A 207 17.73 -15.28 16.45
N THR A 208 17.85 -15.49 17.75
CA THR A 208 18.58 -14.59 18.64
C THR A 208 20.08 -14.49 18.31
N LYS A 209 20.70 -15.55 17.78
CA LYS A 209 22.10 -15.52 17.36
C LYS A 209 22.29 -14.68 16.10
N PHE A 210 21.30 -14.65 15.21
CA PHE A 210 21.35 -13.88 13.97
C PHE A 210 21.06 -12.40 14.20
N ARG A 211 20.32 -12.05 15.27
CA ARG A 211 20.07 -10.64 15.62
C ARG A 211 21.29 -9.81 15.79
N ASP A 212 22.37 -10.42 16.35
CA ASP A 212 23.62 -9.74 16.68
C ASP A 212 24.66 -9.88 15.55
N ASP A 213 24.36 -10.62 14.50
CA ASP A 213 25.26 -10.75 13.33
C ASP A 213 25.10 -9.54 12.40
N GLU A 214 26.21 -8.81 12.19
CA GLU A 214 26.22 -7.58 11.39
C GLU A 214 25.78 -7.80 9.93
N ARG A 215 26.08 -8.96 9.35
CA ARG A 215 25.67 -9.31 7.98
C ARG A 215 24.15 -9.44 7.89
N ILE A 216 23.53 -10.17 8.83
CA ILE A 216 22.07 -10.29 8.90
C ILE A 216 21.43 -8.93 9.09
N GLN A 217 21.95 -8.10 9.99
CA GLN A 217 21.41 -6.78 10.22
C GLN A 217 21.46 -5.90 8.96
N ASN A 218 22.56 -5.94 8.23
CA ASN A 218 22.75 -5.17 7.01
C ASN A 218 21.90 -5.67 5.84
N TYR A 219 21.57 -6.97 5.77
CA TYR A 219 20.69 -7.51 4.71
C TYR A 219 19.21 -7.37 5.05
N LEU A 220 18.84 -7.57 6.32
CA LEU A 220 17.45 -7.81 6.68
C LEU A 220 16.77 -6.64 7.39
N ILE A 221 17.51 -5.71 8.01
CA ILE A 221 16.92 -4.56 8.73
C ILE A 221 16.91 -3.33 7.82
N LYS A 222 15.73 -2.97 7.30
CA LYS A 222 15.55 -1.89 6.32
C LYS A 222 16.22 -0.55 6.70
N PRO A 223 16.06 0.00 7.92
CA PRO A 223 16.75 1.24 8.30
C PRO A 223 18.30 1.12 8.31
N GLN A 224 18.84 -0.05 8.65
CA GLN A 224 20.29 -0.26 8.63
C GLN A 224 20.81 -0.39 7.20
N THR A 225 20.09 -1.10 6.34
CA THR A 225 20.40 -1.19 4.90
C THR A 225 20.44 0.20 4.28
N ASN A 226 19.40 1.03 4.52
CA ASN A 226 19.37 2.43 4.05
C ASN A 226 20.58 3.23 4.52
N SER A 227 20.93 3.12 5.81
CA SER A 227 22.09 3.80 6.38
C SER A 227 23.41 3.30 5.79
N GLY A 228 23.56 1.98 5.61
CA GLY A 228 24.72 1.35 5.01
C GLY A 228 24.94 1.77 3.55
N MET A 229 23.86 1.99 2.80
CA MET A 229 23.90 2.52 1.42
C MET A 229 24.19 4.03 1.37
N GLY A 230 24.35 4.70 2.51
CA GLY A 230 24.64 6.13 2.59
C GLY A 230 23.49 7.02 2.18
N THR A 231 22.25 6.51 2.13
CA THR A 231 21.10 7.30 1.76
C THR A 231 20.57 8.10 2.95
N MET A 232 20.05 9.28 2.67
CA MET A 232 19.39 10.14 3.67
C MET A 232 17.87 10.08 3.56
N VAL A 233 17.34 9.10 2.82
CA VAL A 233 15.92 9.03 2.48
C VAL A 233 15.03 8.97 3.72
N ASP A 234 15.41 8.18 4.73
CA ASP A 234 14.68 8.07 5.98
C ASP A 234 14.55 9.42 6.72
N ASN A 235 15.65 10.16 6.79
CA ASN A 235 15.67 11.48 7.45
C ASN A 235 14.82 12.50 6.69
N VAL A 236 14.93 12.50 5.35
CA VAL A 236 14.12 13.37 4.49
C VAL A 236 12.64 13.04 4.66
N CYS A 237 12.25 11.77 4.60
CA CYS A 237 10.85 11.35 4.75
C CYS A 237 10.31 11.65 6.15
N LYS A 238 11.08 11.44 7.20
CA LYS A 238 10.71 11.83 8.58
C LYS A 238 10.51 13.34 8.69
N SER A 239 11.37 14.14 8.05
CA SER A 239 11.20 15.59 8.00
C SER A 239 9.93 16.01 7.25
N LEU A 240 9.57 15.32 6.16
CA LEU A 240 8.30 15.56 5.47
C LEU A 240 7.10 15.28 6.38
N ILE A 241 7.13 14.16 7.11
CA ILE A 241 6.10 13.79 8.08
C ILE A 241 5.99 14.86 9.19
N ASP A 242 7.12 15.26 9.78
CA ASP A 242 7.16 16.22 10.89
C ASP A 242 6.68 17.63 10.51
N ASN A 243 6.62 17.95 9.22
CA ASN A 243 6.11 19.20 8.68
C ASN A 243 4.72 19.07 8.03
N ALA A 244 4.12 17.89 8.03
CA ALA A 244 2.82 17.65 7.41
C ALA A 244 1.67 18.26 8.21
N HIS A 245 0.70 18.83 7.49
CA HIS A 245 -0.61 19.20 8.03
C HIS A 245 -1.65 18.12 7.72
N LEU A 246 -1.50 17.48 6.56
CA LEU A 246 -2.35 16.38 6.12
C LEU A 246 -1.47 15.22 5.67
N ILE A 247 -1.68 14.04 6.26
CA ILE A 247 -1.04 12.79 5.88
C ILE A 247 -2.10 11.91 5.24
N CYS A 248 -1.88 11.50 4.00
CA CYS A 248 -2.78 10.63 3.25
C CYS A 248 -2.13 9.25 3.07
N ILE A 249 -2.77 8.20 3.55
CA ILE A 249 -2.27 6.83 3.48
C ILE A 249 -3.12 6.04 2.49
N TYR A 250 -2.49 5.50 1.43
CA TYR A 250 -3.16 4.74 0.38
C TYR A 250 -2.39 3.49 0.00
N GLY A 251 -3.11 2.37 -0.13
CA GLY A 251 -2.52 1.13 -0.63
C GLY A 251 -1.48 0.49 0.30
N MET A 252 -1.45 0.91 1.55
CA MET A 252 -0.58 0.34 2.59
C MET A 252 -1.34 -0.72 3.40
N SER A 253 -0.70 -1.85 3.62
CA SER A 253 -1.01 -2.69 4.78
C SER A 253 -0.38 -2.02 6.00
N ILE A 254 -1.18 -1.65 7.00
CA ILE A 254 -0.65 -1.04 8.23
C ILE A 254 -0.06 -2.18 9.09
N GLY A 255 1.14 -2.63 8.72
CA GLY A 255 1.84 -3.76 9.33
C GLY A 255 3.09 -3.36 10.12
N HIS A 256 3.61 -4.31 10.90
CA HIS A 256 4.77 -4.09 11.77
C HIS A 256 6.10 -3.98 11.03
N THR A 257 6.19 -4.44 9.79
CA THR A 257 7.41 -4.31 8.97
C THR A 257 7.74 -2.88 8.57
N ASP A 258 6.86 -1.93 8.92
CA ASP A 258 7.01 -0.49 8.71
C ASP A 258 6.73 0.34 9.98
N ASP A 259 6.90 -0.26 11.18
CA ASP A 259 6.65 0.36 12.48
C ASP A 259 7.33 1.72 12.66
N THR A 260 8.56 1.85 12.17
CA THR A 260 9.32 3.12 12.22
C THR A 260 8.51 4.29 11.65
N TRP A 261 7.78 4.07 10.57
CA TRP A 261 6.98 5.09 9.91
C TRP A 261 5.70 5.41 10.66
N TRP A 262 5.00 4.37 11.14
CA TRP A 262 3.79 4.56 11.95
C TRP A 262 4.10 5.32 13.23
N GLN A 263 5.20 4.99 13.90
CA GLN A 263 5.66 5.69 15.09
C GLN A 263 6.07 7.15 14.80
N ALA A 264 6.66 7.44 13.63
CA ALA A 264 6.98 8.81 13.23
C ALA A 264 5.70 9.63 13.05
N ILE A 265 4.72 9.11 12.32
CA ILE A 265 3.40 9.74 12.15
C ILE A 265 2.73 9.97 13.50
N GLY A 266 2.72 8.95 14.37
CA GLY A 266 2.10 9.02 15.70
C GLY A 266 2.72 10.10 16.58
N ARG A 267 4.06 10.22 16.60
CA ARG A 267 4.75 11.28 17.34
C ARG A 267 4.37 12.68 16.86
N HIS A 268 4.31 12.87 15.54
CA HIS A 268 3.92 14.17 14.97
C HIS A 268 2.45 14.49 15.24
N PHE A 269 1.57 13.53 14.99
CA PHE A 269 0.12 13.66 15.21
C PHE A 269 -0.23 13.92 16.68
N GLY A 270 0.43 13.22 17.61
CA GLY A 270 0.19 13.39 19.06
C GLY A 270 0.67 14.76 19.60
N LYS A 271 1.72 15.34 19.00
CA LYS A 271 2.27 16.65 19.41
C LYS A 271 1.56 17.84 18.79
N ASN A 272 0.88 17.66 17.66
CA ASN A 272 0.33 18.76 16.87
C ASN A 272 -1.16 18.53 16.58
N ASN A 273 -2.01 19.33 17.21
CA ASN A 273 -3.47 19.26 17.04
C ASN A 273 -3.98 19.79 15.69
N LYS A 274 -3.10 20.36 14.86
CA LYS A 274 -3.38 20.81 13.49
C LYS A 274 -2.92 19.82 12.42
N VAL A 275 -2.72 18.53 12.79
CA VAL A 275 -2.41 17.47 11.87
C VAL A 275 -3.59 16.54 11.72
N CYS A 276 -3.95 16.23 10.49
CA CYS A 276 -4.99 15.27 10.14
C CYS A 276 -4.42 14.08 9.36
N VAL A 277 -5.06 12.93 9.49
CA VAL A 277 -4.74 11.73 8.71
C VAL A 277 -5.97 11.30 7.92
N LEU A 278 -5.81 11.12 6.61
CA LEU A 278 -6.76 10.48 5.72
C LEU A 278 -6.24 9.08 5.39
N TYR A 279 -7.00 8.06 5.74
CA TYR A 279 -6.64 6.68 5.45
C TYR A 279 -7.64 6.06 4.47
N PHE A 280 -7.12 5.50 3.38
CA PHE A 280 -7.86 4.91 2.28
C PHE A 280 -7.60 3.39 2.19
N PRO A 281 -8.18 2.58 3.09
CA PRO A 281 -8.04 1.13 3.04
C PRO A 281 -8.92 0.48 1.99
N PHE A 282 -8.54 -0.75 1.58
CA PHE A 282 -9.38 -1.67 0.83
C PHE A 282 -10.00 -2.68 1.80
N GLU A 283 -11.34 -2.78 1.82
CA GLU A 283 -12.05 -3.77 2.63
C GLU A 283 -12.70 -4.83 1.74
N LYS A 284 -12.24 -6.08 1.86
CA LYS A 284 -12.66 -7.18 0.98
C LYS A 284 -14.18 -7.40 0.92
N ASN A 285 -14.87 -7.21 2.04
CA ASN A 285 -16.29 -7.50 2.19
C ASN A 285 -17.16 -6.25 2.17
N ILE A 286 -16.65 -5.09 1.82
CA ILE A 286 -17.35 -3.80 1.94
C ILE A 286 -18.72 -3.79 1.25
N ALA A 287 -18.84 -4.45 0.09
CA ALA A 287 -20.08 -4.50 -0.69
C ALA A 287 -21.22 -5.26 0.02
N ASN A 288 -20.87 -6.16 0.94
CA ASN A 288 -21.80 -7.03 1.66
C ASN A 288 -22.08 -6.56 3.10
N LEU A 289 -21.41 -5.47 3.53
CA LEU A 289 -21.58 -4.96 4.87
C LEU A 289 -22.92 -4.24 5.05
N LEU A 290 -23.63 -4.59 6.11
CA LEU A 290 -24.77 -3.79 6.57
C LEU A 290 -24.27 -2.42 7.06
N PRO A 291 -25.09 -1.37 7.05
CA PRO A 291 -24.69 -0.03 7.49
C PRO A 291 -24.04 0.00 8.89
N ILE A 292 -24.52 -0.82 9.82
CA ILE A 292 -23.94 -0.91 11.16
C ILE A 292 -22.57 -1.59 11.14
N SER A 293 -22.39 -2.65 10.34
CA SER A 293 -21.12 -3.35 10.18
C SER A 293 -20.07 -2.45 9.51
N TYR A 294 -20.50 -1.64 8.53
CA TYR A 294 -19.67 -0.63 7.91
C TYR A 294 -19.09 0.36 8.95
N HIS A 295 -19.96 0.84 9.87
CA HIS A 295 -19.51 1.74 10.92
C HIS A 295 -18.52 1.06 11.89
N LEU A 296 -18.75 -0.20 12.23
CA LEU A 296 -17.83 -0.96 13.07
C LEU A 296 -16.46 -1.13 12.42
N GLU A 297 -16.43 -1.52 11.14
CA GLU A 297 -15.17 -1.65 10.39
C GLU A 297 -14.44 -0.31 10.30
N TRP A 298 -15.15 0.78 10.03
CA TRP A 298 -14.57 2.12 10.02
C TRP A 298 -13.90 2.49 11.36
N VAL A 299 -14.51 2.13 12.50
CA VAL A 299 -13.94 2.32 13.83
C VAL A 299 -12.73 1.40 14.04
N ASN A 300 -12.81 0.13 13.60
CA ASN A 300 -11.72 -0.84 13.73
C ASN A 300 -10.46 -0.38 12.98
N TYR A 301 -10.60 0.10 11.73
CA TYR A 301 -9.48 0.65 10.97
C TYR A 301 -8.84 1.86 11.65
N LYS A 302 -9.62 2.76 12.24
CA LYS A 302 -9.09 3.89 13.01
C LYS A 302 -8.30 3.42 14.24
N ARG A 303 -8.85 2.48 15.00
CA ARG A 303 -8.18 1.95 16.18
C ARG A 303 -6.90 1.22 15.82
N HIS A 304 -6.94 0.41 14.77
CA HIS A 304 -5.75 -0.28 14.29
C HIS A 304 -4.65 0.73 13.93
N LEU A 305 -4.95 1.74 13.12
CA LEU A 305 -3.99 2.79 12.77
C LEU A 305 -3.46 3.52 14.01
N MET A 306 -4.32 3.87 14.96
CA MET A 306 -3.91 4.50 16.21
C MET A 306 -2.94 3.63 17.02
N ASN A 307 -3.23 2.33 17.13
CA ASN A 307 -2.37 1.39 17.84
C ASN A 307 -0.97 1.34 17.18
N MET A 308 -0.91 1.24 15.86
CA MET A 308 0.35 1.24 15.11
C MET A 308 1.12 2.57 15.28
N MET A 309 0.42 3.69 15.35
CA MET A 309 0.99 5.00 15.66
C MET A 309 1.44 5.16 17.13
N GLY A 310 1.19 4.17 18.00
CA GLY A 310 1.50 4.22 19.42
C GLY A 310 0.67 5.25 20.20
N LEU A 311 -0.53 5.60 19.72
CA LEU A 311 -1.43 6.55 20.34
C LEU A 311 -2.36 5.87 21.33
N LYS A 312 -2.68 6.59 22.43
CA LYS A 312 -3.66 6.12 23.41
C LYS A 312 -5.08 6.37 22.90
N GLU A 313 -6.05 5.57 23.37
CA GLU A 313 -7.46 5.67 22.96
C GLU A 313 -8.10 7.05 23.17
N GLN A 314 -7.54 7.86 24.04
CA GLN A 314 -8.02 9.22 24.34
C GLN A 314 -7.55 10.27 23.32
N GLU A 315 -6.65 9.93 22.44
CA GLU A 315 -6.24 10.83 21.35
C GLU A 315 -7.41 11.10 20.38
N PRO A 316 -7.53 12.30 19.82
CA PRO A 316 -8.73 12.68 19.10
C PRO A 316 -8.89 11.93 17.78
N LEU A 317 -9.63 10.82 17.81
CA LEU A 317 -10.13 10.09 16.64
C LEU A 317 -10.77 11.00 15.58
N GLN A 318 -11.17 12.20 15.98
CA GLN A 318 -11.80 13.21 15.13
C GLN A 318 -10.88 13.73 14.02
N ARG A 319 -9.55 13.60 14.19
CA ARG A 319 -8.54 14.02 13.21
C ARG A 319 -8.12 12.89 12.26
N ILE A 320 -8.65 11.69 12.46
CA ILE A 320 -8.43 10.54 11.57
C ILE A 320 -9.71 10.32 10.76
N PHE A 321 -9.57 10.37 9.44
CA PHE A 321 -10.63 10.16 8.47
C PHE A 321 -10.34 8.87 7.72
N VAL A 322 -11.28 7.93 7.69
CA VAL A 322 -11.15 6.68 6.95
C VAL A 322 -12.18 6.66 5.83
N HIS A 323 -11.72 6.36 4.61
CA HIS A 323 -12.59 6.20 3.47
C HIS A 323 -12.20 4.93 2.70
N PHE A 324 -13.10 3.95 2.63
CA PHE A 324 -12.85 2.69 1.94
C PHE A 324 -12.80 2.88 0.43
N CYS A 325 -11.68 2.47 -0.21
CA CYS A 325 -11.43 2.67 -1.62
C CYS A 325 -12.38 1.90 -2.54
N ASN A 326 -12.90 0.77 -2.10
CA ASN A 326 -13.76 -0.12 -2.89
C ASN A 326 -15.22 -0.05 -2.48
N ARG A 327 -15.66 1.07 -1.90
CA ARG A 327 -17.05 1.28 -1.50
C ARG A 327 -17.96 1.36 -2.73
N PRO A 328 -19.03 0.54 -2.82
CA PRO A 328 -19.98 0.59 -3.93
C PRO A 328 -20.56 2.00 -4.11
N ASN A 329 -20.73 2.44 -5.35
CA ASN A 329 -21.32 3.72 -5.74
C ASN A 329 -20.48 4.97 -5.40
N TYR A 330 -19.24 4.82 -4.94
CA TYR A 330 -18.30 5.93 -4.73
C TYR A 330 -17.15 5.81 -5.72
N ARG A 331 -16.64 6.94 -6.18
CA ARG A 331 -15.41 6.97 -6.94
C ARG A 331 -14.26 6.66 -5.98
N ASN A 332 -13.43 5.69 -6.33
CA ASN A 332 -12.23 5.39 -5.58
C ASN A 332 -11.12 6.40 -5.89
N ILE A 333 -10.38 6.79 -4.86
CA ILE A 333 -9.18 7.60 -5.03
C ILE A 333 -8.18 6.85 -5.93
N PHE A 334 -7.47 7.57 -6.79
CA PHE A 334 -6.51 7.03 -7.76
C PHE A 334 -7.09 5.98 -8.73
N SER A 335 -8.39 5.97 -8.94
CA SER A 335 -9.07 5.07 -9.86
C SER A 335 -9.71 5.83 -11.02
N ASN A 336 -9.64 5.23 -12.20
CA ASN A 336 -10.32 5.75 -13.40
C ASN A 336 -11.73 5.19 -13.60
N GLY A 337 -12.20 4.35 -12.68
CA GLY A 337 -13.48 3.66 -12.79
C GLY A 337 -13.54 2.54 -13.83
N LYS A 338 -12.40 2.20 -14.46
CA LYS A 338 -12.28 1.01 -15.34
C LYS A 338 -11.83 -0.19 -14.52
N ARG A 339 -12.12 -1.40 -14.99
CA ARG A 339 -11.61 -2.64 -14.40
C ARG A 339 -10.07 -2.68 -14.57
N SER A 340 -9.36 -3.11 -13.55
CA SER A 340 -7.92 -3.32 -13.66
C SER A 340 -7.63 -4.52 -14.57
N ASN A 341 -6.54 -4.49 -15.30
CA ASN A 341 -6.05 -5.61 -16.11
C ASN A 341 -5.16 -6.55 -15.28
N LEU A 342 -5.39 -6.62 -13.97
CA LEU A 342 -4.49 -7.30 -13.03
C LEU A 342 -4.29 -8.78 -13.38
N THR A 343 -5.39 -9.50 -13.60
CA THR A 343 -5.34 -10.93 -13.94
C THR A 343 -4.69 -11.15 -15.32
N ASP A 344 -5.11 -10.38 -16.34
CA ASP A 344 -4.57 -10.52 -17.70
C ASP A 344 -3.06 -10.21 -17.72
N ASN A 345 -2.63 -9.16 -17.00
CA ASN A 345 -1.22 -8.82 -16.87
C ASN A 345 -0.43 -9.91 -16.14
N PHE A 346 -1.01 -10.51 -15.10
CA PHE A 346 -0.36 -11.60 -14.39
C PHE A 346 -0.20 -12.84 -15.27
N GLU A 347 -1.24 -13.24 -15.99
CA GLU A 347 -1.20 -14.36 -16.91
C GLU A 347 -0.17 -14.15 -18.04
N ASP A 348 -0.09 -12.93 -18.60
CA ASP A 348 0.91 -12.59 -19.63
C ASP A 348 2.35 -12.66 -19.09
N VAL A 349 2.59 -12.13 -17.88
CA VAL A 349 3.89 -12.21 -17.20
C VAL A 349 4.31 -13.67 -16.98
N MET A 350 3.40 -14.51 -16.49
CA MET A 350 3.67 -15.93 -16.25
C MET A 350 3.93 -16.70 -17.55
N ALA A 351 3.17 -16.40 -18.62
CA ALA A 351 3.40 -16.99 -19.94
C ALA A 351 4.78 -16.66 -20.51
N ARG A 352 5.30 -15.46 -20.25
CA ARG A 352 6.66 -15.05 -20.66
C ARG A 352 7.73 -15.85 -19.92
N PHE A 353 7.60 -16.00 -18.60
CA PHE A 353 8.53 -16.83 -17.83
C PHE A 353 8.53 -18.29 -18.27
N GLN A 354 7.36 -18.84 -18.66
CA GLN A 354 7.27 -20.18 -19.24
C GLN A 354 7.98 -20.27 -20.59
N LYS A 355 7.76 -19.28 -21.46
CA LYS A 355 8.42 -19.19 -22.78
C LYS A 355 9.94 -19.13 -22.64
N ASP A 356 10.43 -18.42 -21.65
CA ASP A 356 11.86 -18.31 -21.34
C ASP A 356 12.43 -19.55 -20.63
N GLY A 357 11.61 -20.57 -20.38
CA GLY A 357 12.03 -21.82 -19.72
C GLY A 357 12.38 -21.66 -18.24
N LYS A 358 11.94 -20.60 -17.57
CA LYS A 358 12.28 -20.34 -16.17
C LYS A 358 11.33 -20.98 -15.18
N ILE A 359 10.07 -21.18 -15.56
CA ILE A 359 9.06 -21.83 -14.73
C ILE A 359 8.43 -23.03 -15.44
N ARG A 360 7.89 -23.93 -14.64
CA ARG A 360 7.20 -25.15 -15.15
C ARG A 360 5.94 -24.76 -15.90
N LYS A 361 5.62 -25.50 -16.97
CA LYS A 361 4.30 -25.38 -17.59
C LYS A 361 3.23 -25.87 -16.61
N PRO A 362 2.03 -25.24 -16.58
CA PRO A 362 0.92 -25.79 -15.81
C PRO A 362 0.68 -27.23 -16.24
N VAL A 363 0.62 -28.15 -15.29
CA VAL A 363 0.25 -29.55 -15.58
C VAL A 363 -1.20 -29.51 -16.05
N GLU A 364 -1.46 -29.92 -17.30
CA GLU A 364 -2.82 -30.10 -17.81
C GLU A 364 -3.60 -31.01 -16.86
N LYS A 365 -4.81 -30.64 -16.56
CA LYS A 365 -5.73 -31.19 -15.55
C LYS A 365 -5.80 -32.71 -15.52
N GLY A 366 -4.82 -33.37 -14.86
CA GLY A 366 -5.01 -34.64 -14.20
C GLY A 366 -5.42 -34.39 -12.75
N ASN A 367 -6.18 -35.27 -12.14
CA ASN A 367 -6.82 -35.12 -10.81
C ASN A 367 -5.91 -34.80 -9.61
N ASP A 368 -4.62 -34.58 -9.80
CA ASP A 368 -3.65 -34.09 -8.82
C ASP A 368 -3.28 -32.61 -9.07
N ARG A 369 -4.28 -31.76 -9.18
CA ARG A 369 -4.04 -30.36 -8.87
C ARG A 369 -3.72 -30.26 -7.37
N MET A 370 -2.45 -30.27 -7.02
CA MET A 370 -1.98 -29.26 -6.09
C MET A 370 -2.21 -27.90 -6.77
N SER A 371 -3.44 -27.63 -7.12
CA SER A 371 -3.85 -26.24 -7.28
C SER A 371 -3.54 -25.67 -5.91
N LEU A 372 -2.59 -24.76 -5.85
CA LEU A 372 -2.49 -23.81 -4.76
C LEU A 372 -3.85 -23.11 -4.67
N LYS A 373 -4.89 -23.79 -4.19
CA LYS A 373 -6.07 -23.19 -3.56
C LYS A 373 -5.65 -22.47 -2.28
N LEU A 374 -4.38 -22.06 -2.23
CA LEU A 374 -3.79 -21.26 -1.19
C LEU A 374 -4.27 -19.81 -1.29
N MET A 375 -4.82 -19.44 -2.45
CA MET A 375 -5.43 -18.13 -2.62
C MET A 375 -6.88 -18.32 -2.98
N PRO A 376 -7.82 -17.65 -2.29
CA PRO A 376 -9.07 -17.37 -2.96
C PRO A 376 -8.69 -16.70 -4.29
N PRO A 377 -9.36 -17.01 -5.42
CA PRO A 377 -9.10 -16.34 -6.68
C PRO A 377 -9.08 -14.84 -6.38
N ILE A 378 -8.05 -14.15 -6.88
CA ILE A 378 -7.99 -12.69 -6.79
C ILE A 378 -9.29 -12.25 -7.44
N ASP A 379 -10.24 -11.85 -6.62
CA ASP A 379 -11.57 -11.54 -7.08
C ASP A 379 -11.54 -10.17 -7.75
N ASP A 380 -11.29 -10.17 -9.07
CA ASP A 380 -11.35 -8.97 -9.90
C ASP A 380 -12.69 -8.22 -9.75
N THR A 381 -13.73 -8.88 -9.18
CA THR A 381 -15.01 -8.23 -8.92
C THR A 381 -14.93 -7.15 -7.85
N GLN A 382 -13.87 -7.10 -7.06
CA GLN A 382 -13.63 -6.03 -6.09
C GLN A 382 -13.43 -4.65 -6.76
N PHE A 383 -13.16 -4.63 -8.07
CA PHE A 383 -13.06 -3.41 -8.89
C PHE A 383 -14.30 -3.22 -9.81
N ILE A 384 -15.47 -3.67 -9.39
CA ILE A 384 -16.73 -3.52 -10.16
C ILE A 384 -17.00 -2.04 -10.43
N LYS A 385 -17.29 -1.73 -11.71
CA LYS A 385 -17.78 -0.42 -12.15
C LYS A 385 -18.92 0.03 -11.24
N PRO A 386 -18.87 1.22 -10.64
CA PRO A 386 -20.04 1.77 -10.00
C PRO A 386 -21.15 1.87 -11.05
N LYS A 387 -22.28 1.21 -10.83
CA LYS A 387 -23.51 1.56 -11.55
C LYS A 387 -23.75 3.03 -11.22
N ILE A 388 -23.71 3.88 -12.23
CA ILE A 388 -24.08 5.28 -12.09
C ILE A 388 -25.57 5.30 -11.77
N TYR A 389 -25.88 5.23 -10.49
CA TYR A 389 -27.18 5.67 -10.03
C TYR A 389 -27.12 7.19 -10.06
N ARG A 390 -27.90 7.79 -10.99
CA ARG A 390 -28.21 9.21 -10.91
C ARG A 390 -28.69 9.47 -9.48
N GLU A 391 -28.01 10.38 -8.80
CA GLU A 391 -28.45 10.90 -7.51
C GLU A 391 -29.92 11.27 -7.63
N ARG A 392 -30.80 10.49 -6.99
CA ARG A 392 -32.07 11.04 -6.58
C ARG A 392 -31.70 12.03 -5.48
N THR A 393 -31.74 13.30 -5.81
CA THR A 393 -31.75 14.39 -4.84
C THR A 393 -32.86 14.07 -3.85
N ILE A 394 -32.52 13.51 -2.70
CA ILE A 394 -33.47 13.43 -1.58
C ILE A 394 -33.54 14.83 -1.05
N ASN A 395 -34.52 15.59 -1.56
CA ASN A 395 -34.97 16.81 -0.93
C ASN A 395 -35.52 16.40 0.44
N TYR A 396 -34.72 16.55 1.49
CA TYR A 396 -35.26 16.64 2.82
C TYR A 396 -36.07 17.93 2.88
N ALA A 397 -37.37 17.82 2.59
CA ALA A 397 -38.31 18.81 3.01
C ALA A 397 -38.16 18.90 4.55
N LEU A 398 -37.67 20.04 5.02
CA LEU A 398 -37.74 20.42 6.42
C LEU A 398 -39.22 20.34 6.82
N ALA A 399 -39.57 19.27 7.52
CA ALA A 399 -40.85 19.21 8.22
C ALA A 399 -40.79 20.33 9.24
N SER A 400 -41.46 21.44 8.95
CA SER A 400 -41.69 22.53 9.88
C SER A 400 -42.37 21.95 11.12
N THR A 401 -41.67 21.88 12.21
CA THR A 401 -42.25 21.69 13.54
C THR A 401 -43.16 22.88 13.81
N GLY A 402 -44.49 22.61 13.79
CA GLY A 402 -45.50 23.59 14.13
C GLY A 402 -45.31 24.09 15.55
N ILE A 403 -44.95 25.37 15.66
CA ILE A 403 -45.14 26.13 16.90
C ILE A 403 -46.54 26.69 16.84
N PRO A 404 -47.42 26.42 17.83
CA PRO A 404 -48.75 27.06 17.83
C PRO A 404 -48.64 28.56 18.06
N GLN A 405 -49.21 29.34 17.14
CA GLN A 405 -49.36 30.79 17.34
C GLN A 405 -50.38 31.02 18.42
N ILE A 406 -49.97 31.68 19.50
CA ILE A 406 -50.85 32.23 20.51
C ILE A 406 -51.51 33.47 19.86
N LYS A 407 -52.83 33.40 19.64
CA LYS A 407 -53.62 34.57 19.29
C LYS A 407 -53.77 35.41 20.54
N ASN A 408 -53.27 36.63 20.52
CA ASN A 408 -53.67 37.68 21.45
C ASN A 408 -54.95 38.33 20.91
N ASN A 409 -56.00 38.24 21.73
CA ASN A 409 -57.07 39.22 21.70
C ASN A 409 -56.72 40.44 22.53
#